data_4454195593162b8fbbb7b6b89d7907ab
#
_entry.id   4454195593162b8fbbb7b6b89d7907ab
#
_cell.length_a   1.000
_cell.length_b   1.000
_cell.length_c   1.000
_cell.angle_alpha   90.00
_cell.angle_beta   90.00
_cell.angle_gamma   90.00
#
_symmetry.space_group_name_H-M   'P 1'
#
loop_
_entity.id
_entity.type
_entity.pdbx_description
1 polymer ?
#
loop_
_entity_poly.entity_id
_entity_poly.type
_entity_poly.pdbx_seq_one_letter_code
_entity_poly.pdbx_strand_id
1 'polypeptide(L)'
;MERGSSWRLPAVVVGILVCAALFSPPAAALNIGIQSAGDGVSKQQACSRTCESDHCTTPPFLRYGKYCGILYSGCPGEPPCDALDACCMHHDNCVQAKMDYLSTACNEALLDCLARLREGTSTFNGNKCMIVEVIDVISLVIEAAVVAGRVLHKP
;
A
#
# COMPACT_ATOMS: atom_id res chain seq x y z
N MET A 1 -67.12 7.49 -18.89
CA MET A 1 -66.95 6.25 -18.15
C MET A 1 -65.45 5.99 -18.11
N GLU A 2 -64.74 6.55 -17.12
CA GLU A 2 -63.32 6.32 -16.91
C GLU A 2 -63.14 5.21 -15.86
N ARG A 3 -62.53 4.13 -16.27
CA ARG A 3 -62.16 3.03 -15.35
C ARG A 3 -60.77 3.35 -14.74
N GLY A 4 -60.78 3.83 -13.50
CA GLY A 4 -59.58 3.91 -12.70
C GLY A 4 -58.96 2.52 -12.44
N SER A 5 -57.82 2.25 -13.02
CA SER A 5 -57.01 1.06 -12.74
C SER A 5 -56.24 1.28 -11.44
N SER A 6 -56.77 0.75 -10.33
CA SER A 6 -56.06 0.72 -9.05
C SER A 6 -54.97 -0.36 -9.08
N TRP A 7 -53.74 0.04 -9.22
CA TRP A 7 -52.57 -0.86 -9.12
C TRP A 7 -52.33 -1.17 -7.64
N ARG A 8 -52.93 -2.24 -7.15
CA ARG A 8 -52.60 -2.80 -5.84
C ARG A 8 -51.40 -3.70 -6.02
N LEU A 9 -50.22 -3.23 -5.60
CA LEU A 9 -49.02 -4.08 -5.49
C LEU A 9 -49.32 -5.20 -4.49
N PRO A 10 -49.06 -6.49 -4.83
CA PRO A 10 -49.31 -7.59 -3.92
C PRO A 10 -48.46 -7.43 -2.65
N ALA A 11 -49.09 -7.72 -1.50
CA ALA A 11 -48.46 -7.57 -0.18
C ALA A 11 -47.11 -8.29 -0.04
N VAL A 12 -46.89 -9.30 -0.86
CA VAL A 12 -45.60 -10.05 -0.94
C VAL A 12 -44.46 -9.17 -1.45
N VAL A 13 -44.70 -8.27 -2.43
CA VAL A 13 -43.62 -7.39 -2.99
C VAL A 13 -43.24 -6.34 -1.96
N VAL A 14 -44.22 -5.81 -1.19
CA VAL A 14 -43.95 -4.85 -0.11
C VAL A 14 -43.15 -5.53 1.01
N GLY A 15 -43.47 -6.79 1.36
CA GLY A 15 -42.76 -7.55 2.38
C GLY A 15 -41.28 -7.81 2.01
N ILE A 16 -41.00 -8.12 0.73
CA ILE A 16 -39.61 -8.38 0.26
C ILE A 16 -38.79 -7.07 0.30
N LEU A 17 -39.40 -5.93 -0.06
CA LEU A 17 -38.67 -4.65 -0.03
C LEU A 17 -38.37 -4.18 1.40
N VAL A 18 -39.27 -4.45 2.36
CA VAL A 18 -39.04 -4.11 3.79
C VAL A 18 -37.97 -5.03 4.40
N CYS A 19 -37.96 -6.34 4.09
CA CYS A 19 -36.94 -7.25 4.56
C CYS A 19 -35.55 -6.91 4.01
N ALA A 20 -35.43 -6.48 2.75
CA ALA A 20 -34.17 -6.07 2.15
C ALA A 20 -33.57 -4.83 2.82
N ALA A 21 -34.41 -3.93 3.32
CA ALA A 21 -33.98 -2.73 4.05
C ALA A 21 -33.46 -3.04 5.48
N LEU A 22 -33.93 -4.12 6.10
CA LEU A 22 -33.58 -4.49 7.48
C LEU A 22 -32.32 -5.38 7.55
N PHE A 23 -31.89 -5.96 6.43
CA PHE A 23 -30.69 -6.82 6.36
C PHE A 23 -29.52 -6.18 5.58
N SER A 24 -29.55 -4.88 5.32
CA SER A 24 -28.36 -4.18 4.84
C SER A 24 -27.33 -4.17 5.98
N PRO A 25 -26.19 -4.90 5.87
CA PRO A 25 -25.12 -4.72 6.83
C PRO A 25 -24.69 -3.25 6.78
N PRO A 26 -24.36 -2.62 7.91
CA PRO A 26 -23.78 -1.28 7.87
C PRO A 26 -22.56 -1.38 6.94
N ALA A 27 -22.53 -0.56 5.90
CA ALA A 27 -21.33 -0.38 5.12
C ALA A 27 -20.25 0.04 6.11
N ALA A 28 -19.44 -0.93 6.55
CA ALA A 28 -18.21 -0.65 7.24
C ALA A 28 -17.38 0.12 6.22
N ALA A 29 -17.50 1.43 6.22
CA ALA A 29 -16.58 2.30 5.57
C ALA A 29 -15.20 1.89 6.10
N LEU A 30 -14.38 1.29 5.24
CA LEU A 30 -12.98 1.10 5.51
C LEU A 30 -12.41 2.52 5.68
N ASN A 31 -12.43 3.02 6.91
CA ASN A 31 -11.71 4.20 7.29
C ASN A 31 -10.23 3.83 7.24
N ILE A 32 -9.67 3.83 6.04
CA ILE A 32 -8.24 4.01 5.87
C ILE A 32 -8.03 5.43 6.36
N GLY A 33 -7.58 5.52 7.63
CA GLY A 33 -7.50 6.77 8.38
C GLY A 33 -6.59 7.81 7.71
N ILE A 34 -7.17 8.57 6.79
CA ILE A 34 -6.67 9.90 6.46
C ILE A 34 -7.28 10.80 7.53
N GLN A 35 -6.70 10.82 8.70
CA GLN A 35 -7.01 11.84 9.68
C GLN A 35 -6.39 13.15 9.17
N SER A 36 -7.22 14.00 8.60
CA SER A 36 -6.92 15.40 8.40
C SER A 36 -6.53 16.01 9.74
N ALA A 37 -5.29 16.48 9.82
CA ALA A 37 -4.72 17.12 10.99
C ALA A 37 -5.44 18.43 11.30
N GLY A 38 -6.20 18.43 12.37
CA GLY A 38 -6.46 19.61 13.18
C GLY A 38 -5.90 19.32 14.57
N ASP A 39 -4.88 20.05 14.91
CA ASP A 39 -4.16 20.21 16.19
C ASP A 39 -2.77 19.56 16.23
N GLY A 40 -1.83 20.46 16.20
CA GLY A 40 -0.42 20.51 16.46
C GLY A 40 0.25 19.48 17.38
N VAL A 41 0.14 18.20 17.04
CA VAL A 41 1.15 17.22 17.44
C VAL A 41 1.63 16.59 16.15
N SER A 42 2.77 17.07 15.63
CA SER A 42 3.53 16.35 14.63
C SER A 42 3.86 14.98 15.23
N LYS A 43 3.06 13.95 14.90
CA LYS A 43 3.55 12.58 14.99
C LYS A 43 4.68 12.50 13.97
N GLN A 44 5.87 12.85 14.42
CA GLN A 44 7.09 12.63 13.70
C GLN A 44 7.12 11.13 13.43
N GLN A 45 6.84 10.73 12.21
CA GLN A 45 6.93 9.34 11.79
C GLN A 45 8.33 8.89 12.17
N ALA A 46 8.42 7.92 13.09
CA ALA A 46 9.70 7.48 13.61
C ALA A 46 10.49 6.89 12.44
N CYS A 47 11.53 7.60 12.01
CA CYS A 47 12.43 7.15 10.98
C CYS A 47 13.44 6.14 11.54
N SER A 48 13.91 5.19 10.73
CA SER A 48 14.89 4.18 11.16
C SER A 48 16.33 4.68 11.05
N ARG A 49 17.13 4.33 12.05
CA ARG A 49 18.59 4.52 12.07
C ARG A 49 19.35 3.19 12.11
N THR A 50 18.63 2.08 12.23
CA THR A 50 19.19 0.74 12.36
C THR A 50 18.79 -0.12 11.17
N CYS A 51 19.67 -1.03 10.77
CA CYS A 51 19.36 -2.02 9.74
C CYS A 51 18.51 -3.12 10.35
N GLU A 52 17.25 -3.20 9.95
CA GLU A 52 16.28 -4.18 10.44
C GLU A 52 16.12 -5.34 9.44
N SER A 53 15.70 -6.49 9.92
CA SER A 53 15.34 -7.66 9.10
C SER A 53 14.25 -8.44 9.81
N ASP A 54 13.02 -7.89 9.75
CA ASP A 54 11.86 -8.44 10.42
C ASP A 54 10.70 -8.66 9.44
N HIS A 55 9.91 -9.71 9.69
CA HIS A 55 8.75 -10.06 8.86
C HIS A 55 9.07 -10.19 7.36
N CYS A 56 10.17 -10.84 7.04
CA CYS A 56 10.81 -10.88 5.71
C CYS A 56 9.87 -11.20 4.55
N THR A 57 8.81 -11.99 4.80
CA THR A 57 7.87 -12.47 3.78
C THR A 57 6.42 -12.08 4.06
N THR A 58 6.19 -11.16 5.01
CA THR A 58 4.85 -10.81 5.47
C THR A 58 4.53 -9.34 5.20
N PRO A 59 4.05 -8.96 4.01
CA PRO A 59 3.51 -7.63 3.80
C PRO A 59 2.20 -7.48 4.60
N PRO A 60 1.90 -6.34 5.19
CA PRO A 60 2.59 -5.06 5.14
C PRO A 60 3.63 -4.84 6.25
N PHE A 61 3.97 -5.87 7.02
CA PHE A 61 4.83 -5.76 8.21
C PHE A 61 6.32 -5.87 7.89
N LEU A 62 6.69 -6.22 6.66
CA LEU A 62 8.07 -6.30 6.19
C LEU A 62 8.86 -5.06 6.64
N ARG A 63 10.03 -5.31 7.25
CA ARG A 63 11.06 -4.31 7.53
C ARG A 63 12.41 -4.89 7.12
N TYR A 64 13.04 -4.26 6.14
CA TYR A 64 14.35 -4.65 5.67
C TYR A 64 15.23 -3.42 5.46
N GLY A 65 16.43 -3.44 6.02
CA GLY A 65 17.29 -2.28 6.02
C GLY A 65 16.70 -1.13 6.82
N LYS A 66 16.76 0.06 6.28
CA LYS A 66 16.17 1.28 6.84
C LYS A 66 15.01 1.81 6.00
N TYR A 67 14.89 1.38 4.75
CA TYR A 67 14.00 1.98 3.76
C TYR A 67 12.96 1.01 3.19
N CYS A 68 13.19 -0.32 3.24
CA CYS A 68 12.25 -1.27 2.67
C CYS A 68 11.12 -1.60 3.64
N GLY A 69 9.92 -1.11 3.35
CA GLY A 69 8.69 -1.39 4.11
C GLY A 69 7.60 -0.33 3.90
N ILE A 70 6.35 -0.71 4.10
CA ILE A 70 5.22 0.22 3.99
C ILE A 70 5.24 1.20 5.16
N LEU A 71 5.15 2.51 4.87
CA LEU A 71 5.22 3.58 5.86
C LEU A 71 6.48 3.49 6.75
N TYR A 72 7.59 3.07 6.18
CA TYR A 72 8.85 2.88 6.85
C TYR A 72 9.94 3.51 6.01
N SER A 73 10.80 4.32 6.61
CA SER A 73 11.89 5.01 5.92
C SER A 73 13.05 5.35 6.86
N GLY A 74 14.22 5.50 6.31
CA GLY A 74 15.41 5.96 7.05
C GLY A 74 15.31 7.42 7.49
N CYS A 75 16.05 7.77 8.56
CA CYS A 75 16.17 9.15 8.97
C CYS A 75 16.95 9.97 7.92
N PRO A 76 16.71 11.28 7.84
CA PRO A 76 17.44 12.13 6.90
C PRO A 76 18.96 11.98 7.02
N GLY A 77 19.63 11.71 5.91
CA GLY A 77 21.08 11.53 5.85
C GLY A 77 21.59 10.14 6.24
N GLU A 78 20.73 9.20 6.59
CA GLU A 78 21.14 7.81 6.85
C GLU A 78 21.51 7.09 5.55
N PRO A 79 22.68 6.45 5.48
CA PRO A 79 23.01 5.61 4.34
C PRO A 79 22.19 4.32 4.35
N PRO A 80 21.86 3.73 3.18
CA PRO A 80 21.22 2.43 3.11
C PRO A 80 22.13 1.33 3.66
N CYS A 81 21.54 0.22 4.12
CA CYS A 81 22.25 -0.89 4.74
C CYS A 81 22.99 -1.76 3.72
N ASP A 82 22.43 -1.91 2.54
CA ASP A 82 22.98 -2.66 1.40
C ASP A 82 22.35 -2.21 0.07
N ALA A 83 22.61 -2.96 -0.99
CA ALA A 83 22.11 -2.62 -2.33
C ALA A 83 20.57 -2.73 -2.46
N LEU A 84 19.94 -3.68 -1.75
CA LEU A 84 18.49 -3.81 -1.76
C LEU A 84 17.84 -2.63 -1.04
N ASP A 85 18.36 -2.28 0.12
CA ASP A 85 17.89 -1.13 0.89
C ASP A 85 18.12 0.20 0.14
N ALA A 86 19.19 0.28 -0.68
CA ALA A 86 19.42 1.42 -1.58
C ALA A 86 18.34 1.54 -2.66
N CYS A 87 17.84 0.43 -3.23
CA CYS A 87 16.72 0.46 -4.16
C CYS A 87 15.46 1.04 -3.51
N CYS A 88 15.15 0.64 -2.28
CA CYS A 88 14.03 1.17 -1.51
C CYS A 88 14.22 2.66 -1.18
N MET A 89 15.42 3.08 -0.80
CA MET A 89 15.72 4.50 -0.53
C MET A 89 15.50 5.37 -1.78
N HIS A 90 15.93 4.91 -2.95
CA HIS A 90 15.71 5.64 -4.20
C HIS A 90 14.23 5.73 -4.55
N HIS A 91 13.46 4.67 -4.30
CA HIS A 91 12.01 4.66 -4.48
C HIS A 91 11.32 5.65 -3.54
N ASP A 92 11.64 5.62 -2.24
CA ASP A 92 11.09 6.55 -1.25
C ASP A 92 11.32 8.01 -1.66
N ASN A 93 12.55 8.35 -2.06
CA ASN A 93 12.89 9.69 -2.54
C ASN A 93 12.09 10.07 -3.80
N CYS A 94 11.88 9.13 -4.73
CA CYS A 94 11.14 9.36 -5.95
C CYS A 94 9.65 9.66 -5.66
N VAL A 95 8.99 8.81 -4.87
CA VAL A 95 7.56 8.97 -4.55
C VAL A 95 7.32 10.19 -3.67
N GLN A 96 8.25 10.51 -2.79
CA GLN A 96 8.18 11.72 -1.96
C GLN A 96 8.33 12.99 -2.81
N ALA A 97 9.28 13.04 -3.74
CA ALA A 97 9.47 14.18 -4.63
C ALA A 97 8.25 14.42 -5.54
N LYS A 98 7.53 13.37 -5.91
CA LYS A 98 6.31 13.45 -6.71
C LYS A 98 5.03 13.60 -5.88
N MET A 99 5.12 13.40 -4.57
CA MET A 99 3.95 13.31 -3.67
C MET A 99 2.93 12.26 -4.16
N ASP A 100 3.40 11.15 -4.74
CA ASP A 100 2.58 10.16 -5.42
C ASP A 100 3.15 8.75 -5.28
N TYR A 101 2.57 7.96 -4.37
CA TYR A 101 2.91 6.56 -4.14
C TYR A 101 2.47 5.62 -5.27
N LEU A 102 1.59 6.06 -6.15
CA LEU A 102 1.15 5.32 -7.33
C LEU A 102 1.88 5.76 -8.61
N SER A 103 2.92 6.58 -8.48
CA SER A 103 3.75 6.98 -9.62
C SER A 103 4.31 5.76 -10.35
N THR A 104 3.75 5.45 -11.51
CA THR A 104 4.18 4.32 -12.34
C THR A 104 5.67 4.36 -12.60
N ALA A 105 6.23 5.55 -12.91
CA ALA A 105 7.66 5.69 -13.17
C ALA A 105 8.55 5.37 -11.96
N CYS A 106 8.15 5.77 -10.73
CA CYS A 106 8.91 5.43 -9.53
C CYS A 106 8.84 3.95 -9.21
N ASN A 107 7.65 3.37 -9.34
CA ASN A 107 7.40 1.96 -9.07
C ASN A 107 8.12 1.04 -10.08
N GLU A 108 8.08 1.36 -11.37
CA GLU A 108 8.82 0.62 -12.41
C GLU A 108 10.34 0.72 -12.20
N ALA A 109 10.86 1.89 -11.84
CA ALA A 109 12.28 2.06 -11.52
C ALA A 109 12.72 1.19 -10.32
N LEU A 110 11.84 1.02 -9.31
CA LEU A 110 12.11 0.08 -8.22
C LEU A 110 12.16 -1.35 -8.72
N LEU A 111 11.18 -1.80 -9.51
CA LEU A 111 11.16 -3.16 -10.07
C LEU A 111 12.42 -3.45 -10.90
N ASP A 112 12.88 -2.49 -11.70
CA ASP A 112 14.13 -2.60 -12.47
C ASP A 112 15.36 -2.69 -11.56
N CYS A 113 15.38 -1.96 -10.45
CA CYS A 113 16.44 -2.04 -9.45
C CYS A 113 16.49 -3.42 -8.81
N LEU A 114 15.34 -3.94 -8.37
CA LEU A 114 15.20 -5.24 -7.74
C LEU A 114 15.59 -6.38 -8.68
N ALA A 115 15.21 -6.30 -9.96
CA ALA A 115 15.54 -7.31 -10.96
C ALA A 115 17.05 -7.51 -11.11
N ARG A 116 17.83 -6.43 -11.05
CA ARG A 116 19.30 -6.48 -11.14
C ARG A 116 19.97 -7.15 -9.94
N LEU A 117 19.29 -7.23 -8.79
CA LEU A 117 19.85 -7.81 -7.56
C LEU A 117 19.58 -9.31 -7.42
N ARG A 118 18.71 -9.90 -8.24
CA ARG A 118 18.32 -11.33 -8.13
C ARG A 118 19.48 -12.30 -8.35
N GLU A 119 20.49 -11.90 -9.08
CA GLU A 119 21.64 -12.74 -9.40
C GLU A 119 22.67 -12.85 -8.24
N GLY A 120 22.38 -12.25 -7.12
CA GLY A 120 23.19 -12.32 -5.92
C GLY A 120 23.77 -10.96 -5.53
N THR A 121 23.46 -10.54 -4.32
CA THR A 121 24.02 -9.35 -3.71
C THR A 121 24.41 -9.64 -2.27
N SER A 122 25.43 -8.95 -1.78
CA SER A 122 25.81 -9.01 -0.38
C SER A 122 24.77 -8.30 0.47
N THR A 123 24.54 -8.80 1.68
CA THR A 123 23.62 -8.22 2.64
C THR A 123 24.37 -7.55 3.78
N PHE A 124 23.70 -6.70 4.54
CA PHE A 124 24.26 -6.12 5.74
C PHE A 124 24.47 -7.16 6.86
N ASN A 125 25.43 -6.90 7.74
CA ASN A 125 25.71 -7.77 8.88
C ASN A 125 24.53 -7.87 9.84
N GLY A 126 24.15 -9.08 10.23
CA GLY A 126 23.00 -9.36 11.10
C GLY A 126 21.69 -9.51 10.36
N ASN A 127 21.67 -9.44 9.03
CA ASN A 127 20.46 -9.76 8.24
C ASN A 127 20.00 -11.21 8.49
N LYS A 128 18.69 -11.40 8.71
CA LYS A 128 18.03 -12.68 8.93
C LYS A 128 17.13 -13.09 7.76
N CYS A 129 16.93 -12.20 6.78
CA CYS A 129 16.04 -12.43 5.65
C CYS A 129 16.79 -13.01 4.45
N MET A 130 16.15 -13.90 3.73
CA MET A 130 16.62 -14.30 2.41
C MET A 130 16.33 -13.20 1.40
N ILE A 131 17.35 -12.64 0.77
CA ILE A 131 17.23 -11.51 -0.16
C ILE A 131 16.19 -11.76 -1.26
N VAL A 132 16.20 -12.97 -1.85
CA VAL A 132 15.29 -13.32 -2.93
C VAL A 132 13.83 -13.26 -2.48
N GLU A 133 13.54 -13.75 -1.27
CA GLU A 133 12.19 -13.69 -0.71
C GLU A 133 11.73 -12.25 -0.45
N VAL A 134 12.61 -11.40 0.08
CA VAL A 134 12.32 -9.97 0.27
C VAL A 134 12.06 -9.29 -1.07
N ILE A 135 12.88 -9.55 -2.08
CA ILE A 135 12.69 -9.03 -3.44
C ILE A 135 11.32 -9.48 -4.01
N ASP A 136 10.96 -10.75 -3.84
CA ASP A 136 9.69 -11.28 -4.35
C ASP A 136 8.48 -10.60 -3.69
N VAL A 137 8.52 -10.42 -2.37
CA VAL A 137 7.46 -9.74 -1.62
C VAL A 137 7.32 -8.28 -2.06
N ILE A 138 8.44 -7.55 -2.14
CA ILE A 138 8.42 -6.14 -2.57
C ILE A 138 7.93 -6.05 -4.02
N SER A 139 8.43 -6.90 -4.92
CA SER A 139 8.01 -6.89 -6.33
C SER A 139 6.51 -7.10 -6.48
N LEU A 140 5.92 -8.06 -5.76
CA LEU A 140 4.48 -8.32 -5.78
C LEU A 140 3.65 -7.08 -5.38
N VAL A 141 4.05 -6.39 -4.31
CA VAL A 141 3.36 -5.18 -3.83
C VAL A 141 3.50 -4.04 -4.83
N ILE A 142 4.70 -3.84 -5.38
CA ILE A 142 4.97 -2.75 -6.32
C ILE A 142 4.32 -2.99 -7.69
N GLU A 143 4.26 -4.23 -8.18
CA GLU A 143 3.50 -4.58 -9.38
C GLU A 143 2.02 -4.22 -9.24
N ALA A 144 1.42 -4.51 -8.08
CA ALA A 144 0.05 -4.09 -7.79
C ALA A 144 -0.10 -2.56 -7.79
N ALA A 145 0.87 -1.83 -7.25
CA ALA A 145 0.88 -0.36 -7.27
C ALA A 145 1.00 0.20 -8.69
N VAL A 146 1.81 -0.42 -9.57
CA VAL A 146 1.91 -0.06 -11.00
C VAL A 146 0.56 -0.21 -11.70
N VAL A 147 -0.13 -1.34 -11.47
CA VAL A 147 -1.46 -1.58 -12.06
C VAL A 147 -2.46 -0.53 -11.56
N ALA A 148 -2.48 -0.26 -10.26
CA ALA A 148 -3.36 0.76 -9.68
C ALA A 148 -3.06 2.15 -10.25
N GLY A 149 -1.78 2.53 -10.34
CA GLY A 149 -1.36 3.81 -10.91
C GLY A 149 -1.81 3.99 -12.37
N ARG A 150 -1.67 2.96 -13.20
CA ARG A 150 -2.14 2.98 -14.60
C ARG A 150 -3.66 3.12 -14.72
N VAL A 151 -4.42 2.61 -13.75
CA VAL A 151 -5.90 2.71 -13.75
C VAL A 151 -6.37 4.07 -13.25
N LEU A 152 -5.77 4.56 -12.15
CA LEU A 152 -6.23 5.76 -11.46
C LEU A 152 -5.69 7.05 -12.08
N HIS A 153 -4.54 7.02 -12.76
CA HIS A 153 -3.93 8.17 -13.42
C HIS A 153 -4.19 8.20 -14.93
N LYS A 154 -5.23 7.50 -15.40
CA LYS A 154 -5.67 7.67 -16.80
C LYS A 154 -6.17 9.10 -17.00
N PRO A 155 -5.73 9.79 -18.08
CA PRO A 155 -6.25 11.09 -18.46
C PRO A 155 -7.75 11.05 -18.82
#